data_839b34c184cf11e42df6e19aeb6d4913
#
_entry.id   839b34c184cf11e42df6e19aeb6d4913
#
_cell.length_a   1.000
_cell.length_b   1.000
_cell.length_c   1.000
_cell.angle_alpha   90.00
_cell.angle_beta   90.00
_cell.angle_gamma   90.00
#
_symmetry.space_group_name_H-M   'P 1'
#
loop_
_entity.id
_entity.type
_entity.pdbx_description
1 polymer ?
#
loop_
_entity_poly.entity_id
_entity_poly.type
_entity_poly.pdbx_seq_one_letter_code
_entity_poly.pdbx_strand_id
1 'polypeptide(L)'
;MKKFVRSRVIREREINMISTNKAIAGVVLVTLLNGFISVNLFKQQNLFYTNEVDKLLVDNQKLHTELEQFYKYGVEVNVTMYQPVYPQTDNTPDITADGTRIRINKASDYKFVALSRNLLKRWGGPFDYGDFILIKGTKTKDGVYQVRDTMNPKYVNYVDILESINVKPYKYENVQIYKMNWTDNLALIKNDKQS
;
A
#
# COMPACT_ATOMS: atom_id res chain seq x y z
N MET A 1 -23.53 -10.79 90.55
CA MET A 1 -23.89 -11.29 89.18
C MET A 1 -23.92 -10.17 88.10
N LYS A 2 -24.56 -9.02 88.29
CA LYS A 2 -24.65 -7.94 87.28
C LYS A 2 -23.31 -7.35 86.76
N LYS A 3 -22.28 -7.24 87.60
CA LYS A 3 -20.93 -6.73 87.21
C LYS A 3 -20.19 -7.64 86.21
N PHE A 4 -20.30 -8.93 86.36
CA PHE A 4 -19.62 -9.90 85.53
C PHE A 4 -20.18 -10.02 84.11
N VAL A 5 -21.49 -9.88 83.96
CA VAL A 5 -22.17 -9.88 82.67
C VAL A 5 -21.80 -8.62 81.85
N ARG A 6 -21.72 -7.45 82.53
CA ARG A 6 -21.37 -6.18 81.86
C ARG A 6 -19.91 -6.17 81.31
N SER A 7 -18.97 -6.77 82.01
CA SER A 7 -17.58 -6.88 81.54
C SER A 7 -17.44 -7.82 80.33
N ARG A 8 -18.25 -8.90 80.27
CA ARG A 8 -18.24 -9.85 79.15
C ARG A 8 -18.79 -9.20 77.87
N VAL A 9 -19.90 -8.46 77.97
CA VAL A 9 -20.50 -7.75 76.85
C VAL A 9 -19.56 -6.64 76.29
N ILE A 10 -18.85 -5.94 77.16
CA ILE A 10 -17.89 -4.93 76.72
C ILE A 10 -16.72 -5.60 75.94
N ARG A 11 -16.15 -6.69 76.47
CA ARG A 11 -15.07 -7.44 75.83
C ARG A 11 -15.48 -8.02 74.47
N GLU A 12 -16.69 -8.57 74.34
CA GLU A 12 -17.22 -9.04 73.07
C GLU A 12 -17.42 -7.94 72.04
N ARG A 13 -17.85 -6.71 72.46
CA ARG A 13 -17.95 -5.57 71.59
C ARG A 13 -16.60 -5.07 71.11
N GLU A 14 -15.58 -5.07 71.98
CA GLU A 14 -14.21 -4.71 71.60
C GLU A 14 -13.58 -5.67 70.61
N ILE A 15 -13.76 -6.97 70.80
CA ILE A 15 -13.29 -8.01 69.90
C ILE A 15 -13.95 -7.87 68.54
N ASN A 16 -15.26 -7.68 68.50
CA ASN A 16 -16.00 -7.47 67.25
C ASN A 16 -15.60 -6.20 66.54
N MET A 17 -15.32 -5.11 67.24
CA MET A 17 -14.89 -3.86 66.67
C MET A 17 -13.46 -3.97 66.11
N ILE A 18 -12.57 -4.67 66.76
CA ILE A 18 -11.21 -4.93 66.23
C ILE A 18 -11.26 -5.82 65.01
N SER A 19 -12.12 -6.84 65.00
CA SER A 19 -12.32 -7.71 63.84
C SER A 19 -12.88 -6.97 62.62
N THR A 20 -13.87 -6.12 62.87
CA THR A 20 -14.50 -5.29 61.82
C THR A 20 -13.47 -4.27 61.23
N ASN A 21 -12.68 -3.62 62.05
CA ASN A 21 -11.66 -2.67 61.62
C ASN A 21 -10.55 -3.39 60.78
N LYS A 22 -10.15 -4.60 61.15
CA LYS A 22 -9.22 -5.41 60.36
C LYS A 22 -9.81 -5.79 58.99
N ALA A 23 -11.08 -6.16 58.94
CA ALA A 23 -11.77 -6.50 57.71
C ALA A 23 -11.88 -5.26 56.79
N ILE A 24 -12.22 -4.11 57.31
CA ILE A 24 -12.27 -2.82 56.56
C ILE A 24 -10.88 -2.45 56.04
N ALA A 25 -9.84 -2.54 56.86
CA ALA A 25 -8.47 -2.29 56.44
C ALA A 25 -8.01 -3.26 55.30
N GLY A 26 -8.39 -4.52 55.36
CA GLY A 26 -8.14 -5.50 54.30
C GLY A 26 -8.84 -5.12 52.99
N VAL A 27 -10.10 -4.72 53.01
CA VAL A 27 -10.84 -4.30 51.83
C VAL A 27 -10.21 -3.04 51.21
N VAL A 28 -9.85 -2.05 52.03
CA VAL A 28 -9.18 -0.82 51.56
C VAL A 28 -7.84 -1.15 50.91
N LEU A 29 -7.06 -2.03 51.48
CA LEU A 29 -5.78 -2.44 50.92
C LEU A 29 -5.94 -3.13 49.55
N VAL A 30 -6.90 -4.04 49.43
CA VAL A 30 -7.21 -4.75 48.16
C VAL A 30 -7.65 -3.77 47.08
N THR A 31 -8.50 -2.78 47.42
CA THR A 31 -8.95 -1.79 46.44
C THR A 31 -7.82 -0.88 45.98
N LEU A 32 -6.91 -0.49 46.85
CA LEU A 32 -5.72 0.31 46.50
C LEU A 32 -4.76 -0.51 45.61
N LEU A 33 -4.52 -1.78 45.91
CA LEU A 33 -3.71 -2.67 45.10
C LEU A 33 -4.29 -2.86 43.68
N ASN A 34 -5.59 -3.10 43.58
CA ASN A 34 -6.26 -3.24 42.29
C ASN A 34 -6.19 -1.92 41.48
N GLY A 35 -6.35 -0.78 42.13
CA GLY A 35 -6.18 0.53 41.49
C GLY A 35 -4.76 0.73 40.95
N PHE A 36 -3.74 0.39 41.74
CA PHE A 36 -2.33 0.47 41.31
C PHE A 36 -2.02 -0.46 40.13
N ILE A 37 -2.50 -1.70 40.14
CA ILE A 37 -2.35 -2.65 39.05
C ILE A 37 -3.01 -2.12 37.77
N SER A 38 -4.24 -1.62 37.88
CA SER A 38 -4.99 -1.06 36.75
C SER A 38 -4.27 0.12 36.11
N VAL A 39 -3.72 1.04 36.90
CA VAL A 39 -2.96 2.19 36.39
C VAL A 39 -1.68 1.75 35.67
N ASN A 40 -0.96 0.74 36.21
CA ASN A 40 0.24 0.24 35.57
C ASN A 40 -0.06 -0.49 34.25
N LEU A 41 -1.12 -1.29 34.20
CA LEU A 41 -1.56 -1.95 32.96
C LEU A 41 -1.94 -0.92 31.91
N PHE A 42 -2.68 0.13 32.28
CA PHE A 42 -3.04 1.22 31.38
C PHE A 42 -1.83 1.97 30.84
N LYS A 43 -0.82 2.25 31.67
CA LYS A 43 0.44 2.87 31.23
C LYS A 43 1.19 1.98 30.25
N GLN A 44 1.31 0.67 30.51
CA GLN A 44 1.97 -0.26 29.59
C GLN A 44 1.25 -0.35 28.24
N GLN A 45 -0.06 -0.40 28.27
CA GLN A 45 -0.89 -0.44 27.06
C GLN A 45 -0.72 0.85 26.23
N ASN A 46 -0.75 2.02 26.86
CA ASN A 46 -0.51 3.28 26.17
C ASN A 46 0.88 3.36 25.56
N LEU A 47 1.91 2.92 26.28
CA LEU A 47 3.30 2.87 25.77
C LEU A 47 3.41 1.95 24.55
N PHE A 48 2.75 0.80 24.57
CA PHE A 48 2.70 -0.13 23.43
C PHE A 48 2.07 0.54 22.20
N TYR A 49 0.89 1.16 22.35
CA TYR A 49 0.22 1.86 21.25
C TYR A 49 1.05 3.04 20.71
N THR A 50 1.70 3.82 21.59
CA THR A 50 2.55 4.93 21.18
C THR A 50 3.71 4.42 20.32
N ASN A 51 4.40 3.37 20.73
CA ASN A 51 5.52 2.78 19.97
C ASN A 51 5.06 2.23 18.62
N GLU A 52 3.87 1.64 18.55
CA GLU A 52 3.32 1.11 17.30
C GLU A 52 2.93 2.24 16.33
N VAL A 53 2.33 3.31 16.84
CA VAL A 53 2.03 4.52 16.05
C VAL A 53 3.31 5.16 15.51
N ASP A 54 4.34 5.31 16.34
CA ASP A 54 5.63 5.90 15.92
C ASP A 54 6.28 5.06 14.82
N LYS A 55 6.24 3.72 14.93
CA LYS A 55 6.72 2.82 13.89
C LYS A 55 5.97 3.01 12.58
N LEU A 56 4.63 3.06 12.63
CA LEU A 56 3.79 3.26 11.45
C LEU A 56 4.04 4.62 10.79
N LEU A 57 4.31 5.66 11.57
CA LEU A 57 4.67 6.99 11.05
C LEU A 57 6.00 6.97 10.30
N VAL A 58 7.02 6.30 10.85
CA VAL A 58 8.33 6.14 10.20
C VAL A 58 8.19 5.36 8.89
N ASP A 59 7.46 4.24 8.89
CA ASP A 59 7.23 3.43 7.71
C ASP A 59 6.47 4.22 6.63
N ASN A 60 5.49 5.04 7.02
CA ASN A 60 4.72 5.90 6.12
C ASN A 60 5.59 6.99 5.49
N GLN A 61 6.47 7.64 6.28
CA GLN A 61 7.42 8.63 5.77
C GLN A 61 8.40 8.00 4.76
N LYS A 62 8.90 6.80 5.05
CA LYS A 62 9.78 6.06 4.14
C LYS A 62 9.07 5.75 2.82
N LEU A 63 7.85 5.23 2.88
CA LEU A 63 7.04 4.95 1.70
C LEU A 63 6.79 6.21 0.87
N HIS A 64 6.52 7.33 1.53
CA HIS A 64 6.28 8.62 0.85
C HIS A 64 7.54 9.10 0.12
N THR A 65 8.71 8.98 0.74
CA THR A 65 9.99 9.33 0.13
C THR A 65 10.31 8.43 -1.08
N GLU A 66 10.09 7.13 -0.97
CA GLU A 66 10.27 6.18 -2.07
C GLU A 66 9.32 6.51 -3.24
N LEU A 67 8.09 6.87 -2.95
CA LEU A 67 7.08 7.28 -3.94
C LEU A 67 7.49 8.58 -4.65
N GLU A 68 7.98 9.59 -3.92
CA GLU A 68 8.48 10.84 -4.50
C GLU A 68 9.70 10.59 -5.40
N GLN A 69 10.63 9.74 -4.97
CA GLN A 69 11.78 9.35 -5.79
C GLN A 69 11.33 8.64 -7.06
N PHE A 70 10.37 7.72 -6.95
CA PHE A 70 9.79 7.03 -8.10
C PHE A 70 9.20 8.02 -9.13
N TYR A 71 8.42 9.00 -8.68
CA TYR A 71 7.86 10.02 -9.58
C TYR A 71 8.92 10.95 -10.17
N LYS A 72 10.02 11.17 -9.46
CA LYS A 72 11.10 12.06 -9.91
C LYS A 72 12.08 11.39 -10.87
N TYR A 73 12.44 10.12 -10.63
CA TYR A 73 13.51 9.44 -11.37
C TYR A 73 13.00 8.36 -12.33
N GLY A 74 11.75 7.98 -12.24
CA GLY A 74 11.16 6.93 -13.07
C GLY A 74 11.64 5.52 -12.70
N VAL A 75 11.27 4.57 -13.56
CA VAL A 75 11.73 3.18 -13.49
C VAL A 75 12.49 2.84 -14.76
N GLU A 76 13.68 2.28 -14.61
CA GLU A 76 14.47 1.80 -15.74
C GLU A 76 13.94 0.44 -16.24
N VAL A 77 13.71 0.37 -17.56
CA VAL A 77 13.11 -0.79 -18.23
C VAL A 77 13.76 -1.04 -19.59
N ASN A 78 13.53 -2.24 -20.11
CA ASN A 78 13.72 -2.52 -21.54
C ASN A 78 12.38 -2.34 -22.25
N VAL A 79 12.40 -1.69 -23.41
CA VAL A 79 11.21 -1.48 -24.24
C VAL A 79 11.30 -2.34 -25.48
N THR A 80 10.27 -3.14 -25.71
CA THR A 80 10.06 -3.95 -26.90
C THR A 80 8.70 -3.61 -27.53
N MET A 81 8.26 -4.40 -28.48
CA MET A 81 6.96 -4.25 -29.10
C MET A 81 6.30 -5.61 -29.31
N TYR A 82 4.98 -5.63 -29.24
CA TYR A 82 4.19 -6.79 -29.64
C TYR A 82 3.13 -6.41 -30.66
N GLN A 83 2.73 -7.40 -31.45
CA GLN A 83 1.66 -7.27 -32.44
C GLN A 83 0.48 -8.14 -32.02
N PRO A 84 -0.75 -7.72 -32.25
CA PRO A 84 -1.94 -8.48 -31.89
C PRO A 84 -2.19 -9.64 -32.88
N VAL A 85 -1.24 -10.58 -32.91
CA VAL A 85 -1.25 -11.74 -33.80
C VAL A 85 -0.74 -13.00 -33.05
N TYR A 86 -1.27 -14.15 -33.43
CA TYR A 86 -0.76 -15.42 -32.97
C TYR A 86 0.67 -15.67 -33.58
N PRO A 87 1.68 -16.08 -32.83
CA PRO A 87 1.67 -16.56 -31.45
C PRO A 87 2.14 -15.52 -30.41
N GLN A 88 2.11 -14.21 -30.67
CA GLN A 88 2.55 -13.17 -29.75
C GLN A 88 1.52 -12.87 -28.66
N THR A 89 0.25 -13.19 -28.93
CA THR A 89 -0.87 -13.05 -27.98
C THR A 89 -1.50 -14.43 -27.69
N ASP A 90 -2.45 -14.45 -26.79
CA ASP A 90 -3.33 -15.60 -26.57
C ASP A 90 -4.33 -15.78 -27.75
N ASN A 91 -5.39 -16.60 -27.53
CA ASN A 91 -6.39 -16.88 -28.55
C ASN A 91 -7.34 -15.68 -28.85
N THR A 92 -7.17 -14.55 -28.16
CA THR A 92 -7.97 -13.34 -28.31
C THR A 92 -7.10 -12.12 -28.62
N PRO A 93 -6.45 -12.07 -29.80
CA PRO A 93 -5.47 -11.03 -30.13
C PRO A 93 -6.07 -9.60 -30.19
N ASP A 94 -7.39 -9.48 -30.29
CA ASP A 94 -8.14 -8.22 -30.29
C ASP A 94 -8.58 -7.77 -28.90
N ILE A 95 -8.20 -8.47 -27.81
CA ILE A 95 -8.58 -8.14 -26.43
C ILE A 95 -7.32 -8.09 -25.58
N THR A 96 -7.07 -6.95 -24.89
CA THR A 96 -5.98 -6.79 -23.94
C THR A 96 -6.28 -7.46 -22.59
N ALA A 97 -5.30 -7.64 -21.72
CA ALA A 97 -5.46 -8.32 -20.42
C ALA A 97 -6.44 -7.62 -19.48
N ASP A 98 -6.71 -6.32 -19.65
CA ASP A 98 -7.74 -5.59 -18.92
C ASP A 98 -9.14 -5.67 -19.55
N GLY A 99 -9.29 -6.41 -20.67
CA GLY A 99 -10.55 -6.61 -21.38
C GLY A 99 -10.86 -5.53 -22.44
N THR A 100 -9.92 -4.62 -22.72
CA THR A 100 -10.14 -3.58 -23.75
C THR A 100 -10.04 -4.20 -25.14
N ARG A 101 -11.07 -3.97 -25.98
CA ARG A 101 -11.08 -4.42 -27.36
C ARG A 101 -10.37 -3.43 -28.28
N ILE A 102 -9.52 -3.93 -29.16
CA ILE A 102 -8.74 -3.15 -30.13
C ILE A 102 -9.05 -3.53 -31.57
N ARG A 103 -8.74 -2.63 -32.51
CA ARG A 103 -8.74 -2.92 -33.96
C ARG A 103 -7.33 -3.30 -34.37
N ILE A 104 -7.11 -4.55 -34.74
CA ILE A 104 -5.79 -5.14 -35.04
C ILE A 104 -5.02 -4.31 -36.09
N ASN A 105 -5.70 -3.87 -37.17
CA ASN A 105 -5.10 -3.08 -38.24
C ASN A 105 -4.76 -1.62 -37.86
N LYS A 106 -5.18 -1.15 -36.67
CA LYS A 106 -4.91 0.17 -36.11
C LYS A 106 -4.30 0.11 -34.71
N ALA A 107 -3.61 -1.00 -34.41
CA ALA A 107 -3.10 -1.25 -33.06
C ALA A 107 -2.16 -0.14 -32.56
N SER A 108 -1.27 0.39 -33.41
CA SER A 108 -0.35 1.48 -33.04
C SER A 108 -1.06 2.79 -32.64
N ASP A 109 -2.28 3.05 -33.13
CA ASP A 109 -3.02 4.28 -32.87
C ASP A 109 -3.47 4.39 -31.40
N TYR A 110 -3.62 3.25 -30.71
CA TYR A 110 -4.11 3.22 -29.34
C TYR A 110 -3.09 3.70 -28.31
N LYS A 111 -1.79 3.66 -28.61
CA LYS A 111 -0.74 4.00 -27.66
C LYS A 111 -0.84 3.17 -26.36
N PHE A 112 -1.11 1.88 -26.50
CA PHE A 112 -1.20 0.93 -25.39
C PHE A 112 0.12 0.22 -25.15
N VAL A 113 0.34 -0.19 -23.90
CA VAL A 113 1.50 -0.99 -23.50
C VAL A 113 1.10 -2.17 -22.61
N ALA A 114 1.85 -3.25 -22.74
CA ALA A 114 1.91 -4.34 -21.79
C ALA A 114 3.10 -4.11 -20.84
N LEU A 115 2.90 -4.34 -19.55
CA LEU A 115 3.97 -4.27 -18.54
C LEU A 115 4.35 -5.65 -18.04
N SER A 116 5.63 -5.85 -17.71
CA SER A 116 6.07 -6.99 -16.90
C SER A 116 5.29 -7.05 -15.59
N ARG A 117 5.03 -8.25 -15.10
CA ARG A 117 4.23 -8.46 -13.87
C ARG A 117 4.78 -7.72 -12.66
N ASN A 118 6.10 -7.69 -12.47
CA ASN A 118 6.74 -7.00 -11.36
C ASN A 118 6.51 -5.48 -11.35
N LEU A 119 6.07 -4.89 -12.46
CA LEU A 119 5.73 -3.47 -12.56
C LEU A 119 4.25 -3.19 -12.25
N LEU A 120 3.39 -4.21 -12.22
CA LEU A 120 1.95 -4.05 -12.01
C LEU A 120 1.57 -4.20 -10.51
N LYS A 121 0.67 -3.35 -10.03
CA LYS A 121 0.18 -3.35 -8.64
C LYS A 121 -0.32 -4.70 -8.16
N ARG A 122 -0.99 -5.45 -9.04
CA ARG A 122 -1.47 -6.81 -8.75
C ARG A 122 -0.36 -7.74 -8.26
N TRP A 123 0.90 -7.47 -8.60
CA TRP A 123 2.08 -8.23 -8.19
C TRP A 123 3.11 -7.39 -7.42
N GLY A 124 2.65 -6.27 -6.78
CA GLY A 124 3.46 -5.43 -5.91
C GLY A 124 4.22 -4.30 -6.61
N GLY A 125 3.99 -4.08 -7.91
CA GLY A 125 4.60 -2.98 -8.66
C GLY A 125 3.84 -1.65 -8.50
N PRO A 126 4.37 -0.57 -9.09
CA PRO A 126 3.81 0.78 -8.90
C PRO A 126 2.69 1.17 -9.88
N PHE A 127 2.53 0.43 -11.00
CA PHE A 127 1.57 0.75 -12.05
C PHE A 127 0.31 -0.10 -11.97
N ASP A 128 -0.78 0.42 -12.52
CA ASP A 128 -2.05 -0.29 -12.64
C ASP A 128 -2.58 -0.23 -14.08
N TYR A 129 -3.51 -1.13 -14.43
CA TYR A 129 -4.24 -0.98 -15.68
C TYR A 129 -4.99 0.35 -15.71
N GLY A 130 -4.94 1.03 -16.85
CA GLY A 130 -5.50 2.36 -17.04
C GLY A 130 -4.57 3.51 -16.71
N ASP A 131 -3.46 3.28 -16.00
CA ASP A 131 -2.45 4.31 -15.74
C ASP A 131 -1.83 4.80 -17.07
N PHE A 132 -1.53 6.08 -17.12
CA PHE A 132 -0.70 6.65 -18.17
C PHE A 132 0.74 6.68 -17.74
N ILE A 133 1.64 6.29 -18.64
CA ILE A 133 3.09 6.33 -18.45
C ILE A 133 3.74 7.16 -19.54
N LEU A 134 4.77 7.93 -19.17
CA LEU A 134 5.64 8.59 -20.12
C LEU A 134 6.89 7.72 -20.33
N ILE A 135 7.17 7.34 -21.57
CA ILE A 135 8.37 6.61 -21.98
C ILE A 135 9.39 7.63 -22.48
N LYS A 136 10.64 7.59 -22.01
CA LYS A 136 11.76 8.42 -22.44
C LYS A 136 13.04 7.63 -22.63
N GLY A 137 13.75 7.92 -23.73
CA GLY A 137 15.06 7.32 -24.03
C GLY A 137 15.05 6.33 -25.18
N THR A 138 13.94 6.16 -25.88
CA THR A 138 13.83 5.28 -27.06
C THR A 138 14.22 5.94 -28.37
N LYS A 139 14.44 7.26 -28.37
CA LYS A 139 14.69 8.10 -29.57
C LYS A 139 13.47 8.25 -30.51
N THR A 140 12.73 7.18 -30.80
CA THR A 140 11.64 7.18 -31.80
C THR A 140 10.28 6.78 -31.24
N LYS A 141 10.24 6.22 -30.02
CA LYS A 141 9.02 5.76 -29.36
C LYS A 141 8.78 6.49 -28.01
N ASP A 142 9.47 7.58 -27.79
CA ASP A 142 9.21 8.44 -26.66
C ASP A 142 7.79 8.98 -26.75
N GLY A 143 7.10 9.07 -25.62
CA GLY A 143 5.74 9.59 -25.55
C GLY A 143 4.90 8.97 -24.44
N VAL A 144 3.63 9.35 -24.44
CA VAL A 144 2.64 8.89 -23.46
C VAL A 144 1.92 7.66 -23.96
N TYR A 145 1.84 6.67 -23.10
CA TYR A 145 1.18 5.38 -23.37
C TYR A 145 0.27 5.02 -22.21
N GLN A 146 -0.74 4.21 -22.48
CA GLN A 146 -1.66 3.71 -21.45
C GLN A 146 -1.41 2.22 -21.18
N VAL A 147 -1.32 1.86 -19.90
CA VAL A 147 -1.16 0.48 -19.45
C VAL A 147 -2.47 -0.27 -19.63
N ARG A 148 -2.51 -1.26 -20.53
CA ARG A 148 -3.71 -2.05 -20.85
C ARG A 148 -3.47 -3.56 -20.87
N ASP A 149 -2.20 -3.96 -20.79
CA ASP A 149 -1.86 -5.38 -20.98
C ASP A 149 -0.75 -5.82 -20.04
N THR A 150 -0.51 -7.13 -19.97
CA THR A 150 0.53 -7.74 -19.15
C THR A 150 1.36 -8.73 -19.94
N MET A 151 2.65 -8.73 -19.67
CA MET A 151 3.60 -9.61 -20.31
C MET A 151 3.68 -11.00 -19.64
N ASN A 152 4.26 -11.95 -20.37
CA ASN A 152 4.59 -13.27 -19.82
C ASN A 152 5.50 -13.13 -18.58
N PRO A 153 5.32 -13.95 -17.53
CA PRO A 153 6.06 -13.87 -16.26
C PRO A 153 7.59 -13.93 -16.38
N LYS A 154 8.13 -14.50 -17.46
CA LYS A 154 9.57 -14.58 -17.72
C LYS A 154 10.24 -13.23 -17.93
N TYR A 155 9.48 -12.18 -18.29
CA TYR A 155 10.00 -10.84 -18.49
C TYR A 155 9.94 -10.04 -17.19
N VAL A 156 11.05 -9.40 -16.83
CA VAL A 156 11.20 -8.57 -15.64
C VAL A 156 11.74 -7.21 -16.07
N ASN A 157 11.12 -6.11 -15.64
CA ASN A 157 11.45 -4.74 -16.05
C ASN A 157 11.37 -4.52 -17.57
N TYR A 158 10.28 -4.99 -18.17
CA TYR A 158 10.00 -4.77 -19.59
C TYR A 158 8.70 -4.00 -19.78
N VAL A 159 8.69 -3.21 -20.84
CA VAL A 159 7.49 -2.59 -21.42
C VAL A 159 7.40 -3.05 -22.87
N ASP A 160 6.24 -3.51 -23.27
CA ASP A 160 5.97 -4.00 -24.62
C ASP A 160 4.92 -3.10 -25.27
N ILE A 161 5.31 -2.33 -26.29
CA ILE A 161 4.43 -1.38 -26.97
C ILE A 161 3.57 -2.14 -27.99
N LEU A 162 2.26 -1.93 -27.92
CA LEU A 162 1.32 -2.45 -28.90
C LEU A 162 1.50 -1.77 -30.25
N GLU A 163 1.81 -2.57 -31.28
CA GLU A 163 2.06 -2.06 -32.62
C GLU A 163 1.22 -2.78 -33.69
N SER A 164 0.96 -2.10 -34.78
CA SER A 164 0.31 -2.67 -35.96
C SER A 164 1.26 -3.66 -36.67
N ILE A 165 0.72 -4.62 -37.39
CA ILE A 165 1.42 -5.75 -38.02
C ILE A 165 2.51 -5.37 -39.04
N ASN A 166 2.46 -4.14 -39.57
CA ASN A 166 3.44 -3.61 -40.52
C ASN A 166 4.64 -2.93 -39.86
N VAL A 167 4.67 -2.79 -38.52
CA VAL A 167 5.78 -2.18 -37.80
C VAL A 167 6.89 -3.21 -37.64
N LYS A 168 8.12 -2.82 -38.00
CA LYS A 168 9.31 -3.68 -37.82
C LYS A 168 9.66 -3.83 -36.32
N PRO A 169 10.03 -5.01 -35.86
CA PRO A 169 10.46 -5.24 -34.49
C PRO A 169 11.61 -4.31 -34.05
N TYR A 170 11.55 -3.84 -32.83
CA TYR A 170 12.59 -3.03 -32.21
C TYR A 170 12.76 -3.40 -30.73
N LYS A 171 13.93 -3.03 -30.18
CA LYS A 171 14.24 -3.14 -28.76
C LYS A 171 15.08 -1.94 -28.34
N TYR A 172 14.75 -1.35 -27.20
CA TYR A 172 15.53 -0.31 -26.54
C TYR A 172 15.85 -0.75 -25.12
N GLU A 173 17.06 -0.46 -24.66
CA GLU A 173 17.53 -0.80 -23.31
C GLU A 173 17.79 0.50 -22.53
N ASN A 174 17.74 0.40 -21.19
CA ASN A 174 17.96 1.53 -20.27
C ASN A 174 17.02 2.71 -20.53
N VAL A 175 15.77 2.41 -20.81
CA VAL A 175 14.69 3.36 -21.03
C VAL A 175 14.04 3.71 -19.71
N GLN A 176 13.69 4.98 -19.49
CA GLN A 176 12.99 5.42 -18.29
C GLN A 176 11.49 5.51 -18.56
N ILE A 177 10.69 4.97 -17.63
CA ILE A 177 9.25 5.16 -17.61
C ILE A 177 8.82 5.90 -16.35
N TYR A 178 7.87 6.83 -16.49
CA TYR A 178 7.35 7.65 -15.40
C TYR A 178 5.84 7.46 -15.33
N LYS A 179 5.31 7.30 -14.12
CA LYS A 179 3.85 7.36 -13.92
C LYS A 179 3.40 8.81 -14.06
N MET A 180 2.36 9.03 -14.86
CA MET A 180 1.80 10.36 -15.04
C MET A 180 0.65 10.60 -14.05
N ASN A 181 0.69 11.73 -13.36
CA ASN A 181 -0.42 12.20 -12.55
C ASN A 181 -1.47 12.87 -13.43
N TRP A 182 -2.72 12.91 -12.94
CA TRP A 182 -3.84 13.51 -13.69
C TRP A 182 -3.59 14.98 -14.09
N THR A 183 -2.91 15.75 -13.25
CA THR A 183 -2.49 17.15 -13.53
C THR A 183 -1.56 17.26 -14.71
N ASP A 184 -0.62 16.33 -14.86
CA ASP A 184 0.37 16.30 -15.94
C ASP A 184 -0.30 15.95 -17.29
N ASN A 185 -1.28 15.03 -17.25
CA ASN A 185 -2.08 14.67 -18.42
C ASN A 185 -2.85 15.86 -19.00
N LEU A 186 -3.45 16.70 -18.14
CA LEU A 186 -4.17 17.90 -18.60
C LEU A 186 -3.28 18.93 -19.27
N ALA A 187 -2.03 19.07 -18.82
CA ALA A 187 -1.05 19.98 -19.42
C ALA A 187 -0.63 19.53 -20.84
N LEU A 188 -0.44 18.20 -21.03
CA LEU A 188 -0.08 17.65 -22.34
C LEU A 188 -1.22 17.72 -23.36
N ILE A 189 -2.44 17.42 -22.96
CA ILE A 189 -3.64 17.50 -23.83
C ILE A 189 -3.88 18.94 -24.30
N LYS A 190 -3.54 19.95 -23.49
CA LYS A 190 -3.65 21.36 -23.86
C LYS A 190 -2.60 21.77 -24.88
N ASN A 191 -1.37 21.26 -24.77
CA ASN A 191 -0.29 21.57 -25.70
C ASN A 191 -0.47 20.95 -27.08
N ASP A 192 -1.02 19.73 -27.17
CA ASP A 192 -1.33 19.06 -28.45
C ASP A 192 -2.47 19.74 -29.23
N LYS A 193 -3.32 20.54 -28.58
CA LYS A 193 -4.37 21.32 -29.26
C LYS A 193 -3.94 22.69 -29.78
N GLN A 194 -2.69 23.11 -29.47
CA GLN A 194 -2.12 24.40 -29.89
C GLN A 194 -1.04 24.25 -30.98
N SER A 195 -0.70 23.04 -31.37
CA SER A 195 0.20 22.72 -32.50
C SER A 195 -0.62 22.19 -33.69
#